data_f47f246ee317d1cd15b5e9b3f94713b1
#
_entry.id   f47f246ee317d1cd15b5e9b3f94713b1
#
_cell.length_a   1.000
_cell.length_b   1.000
_cell.length_c   1.000
_cell.angle_alpha   90.00
_cell.angle_beta   90.00
_cell.angle_gamma   90.00
#
_symmetry.space_group_name_H-M   'P 1'
#
loop_
_entity.id
_entity.type
_entity.pdbx_description
1 polymer ?
#
loop_
_entity_poly.entity_id
_entity_poly.type
_entity_poly.pdbx_seq_one_letter_code
_entity_poly.pdbx_strand_id
1 'polypeptide(L)'
;MPDVLIIVGSESDKPRIEPAFEILTKAGVSYEFHASSAHRSPDKTAELVKGAKARGCRVVIAGAGLSAALPGFASSLTDLPVIGVPFAVGPLNGLDALLATVQVPPGVPVAAVGIDNAKNAAHLALRILQK
;
A
#
# COMPACT_ATOMS: atom_id res chain seq x y z
N MET A 1 -12.48 5.11 -13.76
CA MET A 1 -11.15 4.51 -13.60
C MET A 1 -10.58 4.89 -12.24
N PRO A 2 -10.09 3.92 -11.43
CA PRO A 2 -9.53 4.26 -10.11
C PRO A 2 -8.20 5.01 -10.23
N ASP A 3 -8.01 6.01 -9.36
CA ASP A 3 -6.76 6.76 -9.29
C ASP A 3 -5.72 6.09 -8.39
N VAL A 4 -6.18 5.31 -7.41
CA VAL A 4 -5.33 4.69 -6.40
C VAL A 4 -5.61 3.20 -6.32
N LEU A 5 -4.56 2.39 -6.33
CA LEU A 5 -4.65 0.98 -5.94
C LEU A 5 -4.32 0.89 -4.44
N ILE A 6 -5.25 0.33 -3.66
CA ILE A 6 -5.02 0.03 -2.26
C ILE A 6 -4.99 -1.48 -2.10
N ILE A 7 -3.89 -2.00 -1.58
CA ILE A 7 -3.69 -3.44 -1.43
C ILE A 7 -3.16 -3.76 -0.03
N VAL A 8 -3.73 -4.76 0.60
CA VAL A 8 -3.28 -5.27 1.91
C VAL A 8 -3.06 -6.78 1.82
N GLY A 9 -2.28 -7.32 2.73
CA GLY A 9 -1.90 -8.74 2.68
C GLY A 9 -2.99 -9.71 3.10
N SER A 10 -4.01 -9.25 3.83
CA SER A 10 -5.07 -10.11 4.37
C SER A 10 -6.36 -9.32 4.54
N GLU A 11 -7.50 -9.99 4.38
CA GLU A 11 -8.80 -9.38 4.69
C GLU A 11 -8.88 -8.87 6.14
N SER A 12 -8.19 -9.52 7.07
CA SER A 12 -8.15 -9.08 8.46
C SER A 12 -7.47 -7.72 8.64
N ASP A 13 -6.71 -7.24 7.67
CA ASP A 13 -6.07 -5.94 7.69
C ASP A 13 -6.97 -4.80 7.20
N LYS A 14 -8.13 -5.14 6.65
CA LYS A 14 -9.04 -4.12 6.11
C LYS A 14 -9.39 -3.01 7.11
N PRO A 15 -9.73 -3.31 8.38
CA PRO A 15 -10.02 -2.24 9.34
C PRO A 15 -8.85 -1.29 9.57
N ARG A 16 -7.61 -1.76 9.37
CA ARG A 16 -6.42 -0.92 9.55
C ARG A 16 -6.22 0.07 8.42
N ILE A 17 -6.68 -0.27 7.22
CA ILE A 17 -6.51 0.58 6.03
C ILE A 17 -7.76 1.44 5.73
N GLU A 18 -8.92 1.06 6.23
CA GLU A 18 -10.18 1.77 5.97
C GLU A 18 -10.15 3.27 6.25
N PRO A 19 -9.41 3.78 7.26
CA PRO A 19 -9.33 5.23 7.47
C PRO A 19 -8.83 6.01 6.25
N ALA A 20 -8.07 5.36 5.36
CA ALA A 20 -7.64 5.99 4.11
C ALA A 20 -8.80 6.17 3.11
N PHE A 21 -9.75 5.26 3.10
CA PHE A 21 -10.88 5.28 2.15
C PHE A 21 -11.69 6.56 2.26
N GLU A 22 -12.01 6.95 3.48
CA GLU A 22 -12.84 8.13 3.73
C GLU A 22 -12.14 9.41 3.27
N ILE A 23 -10.84 9.52 3.51
CA ILE A 23 -10.07 10.68 3.11
C ILE A 23 -10.04 10.81 1.58
N LEU A 24 -9.82 9.70 0.89
CA LEU A 24 -9.81 9.69 -0.59
C LEU A 24 -11.19 10.03 -1.14
N THR A 25 -12.23 9.42 -0.60
CA THR A 25 -13.62 9.66 -1.02
C THR A 25 -14.00 11.13 -0.86
N LYS A 26 -13.69 11.73 0.28
CA LYS A 26 -13.99 13.16 0.53
C LYS A 26 -13.26 14.08 -0.44
N ALA A 27 -12.10 13.69 -0.91
CA ALA A 27 -11.33 14.46 -1.88
C ALA A 27 -11.75 14.20 -3.34
N GLY A 28 -12.74 13.36 -3.57
CA GLY A 28 -13.21 13.00 -4.92
C GLY A 28 -12.24 12.10 -5.68
N VAL A 29 -11.38 11.38 -4.96
CA VAL A 29 -10.40 10.47 -5.56
C VAL A 29 -10.93 9.05 -5.50
N SER A 30 -10.97 8.38 -6.64
CA SER A 30 -11.40 7.00 -6.73
C SER A 30 -10.28 6.02 -6.39
N TYR A 31 -10.65 4.88 -5.84
CA TYR A 31 -9.68 3.84 -5.50
C TYR A 31 -10.29 2.46 -5.73
N GLU A 32 -9.42 1.48 -5.91
CA GLU A 32 -9.78 0.06 -5.84
C GLU A 32 -9.06 -0.56 -4.66
N PHE A 33 -9.72 -1.48 -3.97
CA PHE A 33 -9.18 -2.16 -2.80
C PHE A 33 -9.12 -3.67 -3.05
N HIS A 34 -7.97 -4.27 -2.71
CA HIS A 34 -7.78 -5.72 -2.79
C HIS A 34 -7.02 -6.22 -1.57
N ALA A 35 -7.42 -7.40 -1.07
CA ALA A 35 -6.65 -8.16 -0.10
C ALA A 35 -5.94 -9.28 -0.85
N SER A 36 -4.63 -9.22 -0.94
CA SER A 36 -3.83 -10.21 -1.68
C SER A 36 -2.42 -10.29 -1.09
N SER A 37 -2.05 -11.48 -0.62
CA SER A 37 -0.78 -11.69 0.05
C SER A 37 0.37 -11.88 -0.95
N ALA A 38 1.47 -11.14 -0.74
CA ALA A 38 2.69 -11.34 -1.51
C ALA A 38 3.32 -12.71 -1.22
N HIS A 39 3.16 -13.21 -0.01
CA HIS A 39 3.71 -14.52 0.39
C HIS A 39 2.84 -15.70 -0.05
N ARG A 40 1.51 -15.58 0.09
CA ARG A 40 0.58 -16.69 -0.14
C ARG A 40 0.00 -16.72 -1.55
N SER A 41 -0.09 -15.58 -2.21
CA SER A 41 -0.66 -15.44 -3.56
C SER A 41 0.18 -14.50 -4.41
N PRO A 42 1.48 -14.82 -4.63
CA PRO A 42 2.39 -13.89 -5.32
C PRO A 42 1.95 -13.58 -6.75
N ASP A 43 1.44 -14.55 -7.48
CA ASP A 43 1.03 -14.34 -8.87
C ASP A 43 -0.17 -13.40 -8.99
N LYS A 44 -1.20 -13.61 -8.17
CA LYS A 44 -2.37 -12.73 -8.13
C LYS A 44 -1.98 -11.32 -7.73
N THR A 45 -1.14 -11.19 -6.70
CA THR A 45 -0.65 -9.91 -6.21
C THR A 45 0.14 -9.19 -7.31
N ALA A 46 1.01 -9.91 -8.00
CA ALA A 46 1.78 -9.36 -9.11
C ALA A 46 0.89 -8.85 -10.24
N GLU A 47 -0.14 -9.60 -10.61
CA GLU A 47 -1.08 -9.18 -11.67
C GLU A 47 -1.81 -7.89 -11.29
N LEU A 48 -2.28 -7.80 -10.04
CA LEU A 48 -2.96 -6.59 -9.56
C LEU A 48 -2.08 -5.35 -9.68
N VAL A 49 -0.83 -5.47 -9.25
CA VAL A 49 0.12 -4.35 -9.27
C VAL A 49 0.55 -4.00 -10.69
N LYS A 50 0.93 -5.00 -11.48
CA LYS A 50 1.36 -4.77 -12.87
C LYS A 50 0.28 -4.14 -13.74
N GLY A 51 -0.97 -4.49 -13.50
CA GLY A 51 -2.11 -3.95 -14.25
C GLY A 51 -2.61 -2.60 -13.77
N ALA A 52 -2.13 -2.10 -12.63
CA ALA A 52 -2.69 -0.91 -11.99
C ALA A 52 -2.61 0.32 -12.89
N LYS A 53 -1.49 0.58 -13.52
CA LYS A 53 -1.29 1.73 -14.40
C LYS A 53 -2.25 1.70 -15.60
N ALA A 54 -2.41 0.53 -16.22
CA ALA A 54 -3.34 0.36 -17.34
C ALA A 54 -4.80 0.57 -16.93
N ARG A 55 -5.14 0.30 -15.66
CA ARG A 55 -6.48 0.57 -15.13
C ARG A 55 -6.70 2.03 -14.75
N GLY A 56 -5.68 2.88 -14.86
CA GLY A 56 -5.77 4.31 -14.56
C GLY A 56 -5.16 4.72 -13.23
N CYS A 57 -4.64 3.78 -12.45
CA CYS A 57 -4.01 4.10 -11.17
C CYS A 57 -2.73 4.90 -11.37
N ARG A 58 -2.52 5.87 -10.48
CA ARG A 58 -1.34 6.75 -10.46
C ARG A 58 -0.52 6.60 -9.19
N VAL A 59 -1.07 5.96 -8.17
CA VAL A 59 -0.43 5.73 -6.87
C VAL A 59 -0.87 4.38 -6.34
N VAL A 60 0.05 3.69 -5.66
CA VAL A 60 -0.24 2.44 -4.94
C VAL A 60 -0.07 2.69 -3.45
N ILE A 61 -1.07 2.30 -2.65
CA ILE A 61 -0.96 2.24 -1.19
C ILE A 61 -0.94 0.76 -0.83
N ALA A 62 0.13 0.32 -0.18
CA ALA A 62 0.32 -1.07 0.20
C ALA A 62 0.54 -1.19 1.71
N GLY A 63 -0.34 -1.92 2.39
CA GLY A 63 -0.27 -2.13 3.83
C GLY A 63 -0.01 -3.58 4.20
N ALA A 64 0.89 -3.80 5.15
CA ALA A 64 1.22 -5.14 5.62
C ALA A 64 1.80 -5.12 7.03
N GLY A 65 1.61 -6.24 7.75
CA GLY A 65 2.18 -6.46 9.07
C GLY A 65 3.21 -7.59 9.06
N LEU A 66 3.86 -7.81 10.19
CA LEU A 66 4.93 -8.81 10.36
C LEU A 66 6.07 -8.56 9.36
N SER A 67 6.51 -9.59 8.65
CA SER A 67 7.48 -9.47 7.55
C SER A 67 6.81 -8.82 6.34
N ALA A 68 6.57 -7.53 6.40
CA ALA A 68 5.74 -6.76 5.48
C ALA A 68 6.39 -6.64 4.09
N ALA A 69 6.39 -7.73 3.33
CA ALA A 69 7.01 -7.79 2.00
C ALA A 69 6.21 -7.05 0.93
N LEU A 70 4.91 -6.85 1.14
CA LEU A 70 4.00 -6.33 0.10
C LEU A 70 4.41 -4.97 -0.47
N PRO A 71 4.77 -3.95 0.32
CA PRO A 71 5.16 -2.66 -0.26
C PRO A 71 6.38 -2.75 -1.19
N GLY A 72 7.45 -3.42 -0.76
CA GLY A 72 8.64 -3.61 -1.59
C GLY A 72 8.36 -4.49 -2.80
N PHE A 73 7.57 -5.54 -2.63
CA PHE A 73 7.16 -6.40 -3.73
C PHE A 73 6.38 -5.60 -4.79
N ALA A 74 5.43 -4.78 -4.36
CA ALA A 74 4.68 -3.91 -5.27
C ALA A 74 5.61 -2.95 -6.01
N SER A 75 6.51 -2.28 -5.30
CA SER A 75 7.44 -1.33 -5.92
C SER A 75 8.35 -1.99 -6.96
N SER A 76 8.67 -3.27 -6.79
CA SER A 76 9.50 -4.00 -7.77
C SER A 76 8.75 -4.27 -9.08
N LEU A 77 7.43 -4.12 -9.12
CA LEU A 77 6.58 -4.51 -10.25
C LEU A 77 5.95 -3.32 -10.98
N THR A 78 6.15 -2.11 -10.50
CA THR A 78 5.54 -0.92 -11.10
C THR A 78 6.47 0.27 -10.99
N ASP A 79 6.32 1.23 -11.88
CA ASP A 79 7.00 2.53 -11.80
C ASP A 79 6.12 3.59 -11.12
N LEU A 80 4.93 3.22 -10.67
CA LEU A 80 4.07 4.13 -9.90
C LEU A 80 4.66 4.36 -8.51
N PRO A 81 4.41 5.54 -7.92
CA PRO A 81 4.74 5.75 -6.51
C PRO A 81 4.06 4.72 -5.62
N VAL A 82 4.79 4.12 -4.70
CA VAL A 82 4.27 3.17 -3.72
C VAL A 82 4.41 3.75 -2.34
N ILE A 83 3.29 3.84 -1.62
CA ILE A 83 3.24 4.28 -0.24
C ILE A 83 3.00 3.06 0.63
N GLY A 84 3.93 2.79 1.54
CA GLY A 84 3.83 1.65 2.46
C GLY A 84 3.24 2.05 3.80
N VAL A 85 2.28 1.25 4.29
CA VAL A 85 1.70 1.41 5.62
C VAL A 85 2.08 0.18 6.45
N PRO A 86 3.02 0.33 7.39
CA PRO A 86 3.35 -0.78 8.29
C PRO A 86 2.27 -0.96 9.34
N PHE A 87 1.82 -2.20 9.54
CA PHE A 87 0.78 -2.50 10.53
C PHE A 87 1.37 -3.09 11.81
N ALA A 88 0.85 -2.66 12.95
CA ALA A 88 1.23 -3.18 14.26
C ALA A 88 0.56 -4.53 14.52
N VAL A 89 1.08 -5.56 13.87
CA VAL A 89 0.62 -6.95 14.02
C VAL A 89 1.74 -7.77 14.65
N GLY A 90 1.38 -8.60 15.65
CA GLY A 90 2.35 -9.47 16.30
C GLY A 90 3.13 -8.79 17.42
N PRO A 91 4.13 -9.50 17.99
CA PRO A 91 4.76 -9.11 19.25
C PRO A 91 5.68 -7.90 19.17
N LEU A 92 6.10 -7.47 17.99
CA LEU A 92 7.00 -6.33 17.82
C LEU A 92 6.27 -5.01 17.56
N ASN A 93 4.94 -5.01 17.65
CA ASN A 93 4.10 -3.81 17.56
C ASN A 93 4.36 -2.95 16.32
N GLY A 94 4.65 -3.59 15.20
CA GLY A 94 4.84 -2.92 13.91
C GLY A 94 6.26 -2.50 13.60
N LEU A 95 7.22 -2.65 14.53
CA LEU A 95 8.61 -2.31 14.25
C LEU A 95 9.20 -3.15 13.12
N ASP A 96 8.91 -4.45 13.13
CA ASP A 96 9.31 -5.37 12.07
C ASP A 96 8.71 -4.97 10.72
N ALA A 97 7.43 -4.61 10.71
CA ALA A 97 6.75 -4.15 9.50
C ALA A 97 7.33 -2.83 8.98
N LEU A 98 7.64 -1.89 9.88
CA LEU A 98 8.26 -0.63 9.50
C LEU A 98 9.62 -0.86 8.86
N LEU A 99 10.47 -1.66 9.48
CA LEU A 99 11.80 -1.94 8.94
C LEU A 99 11.73 -2.67 7.60
N ALA A 100 10.83 -3.63 7.46
CA ALA A 100 10.64 -4.34 6.19
C ALA A 100 10.14 -3.40 5.07
N THR A 101 9.35 -2.40 5.42
CA THR A 101 8.81 -1.42 4.47
C THR A 101 9.87 -0.41 4.02
N VAL A 102 10.71 0.09 4.94
CA VAL A 102 11.69 1.14 4.63
C VAL A 102 13.02 0.60 4.11
N GLN A 103 13.44 -0.60 4.51
CA GLN A 103 14.73 -1.18 4.14
C GLN A 103 14.63 -1.95 2.83
N VAL A 104 14.39 -1.21 1.75
CA VAL A 104 14.33 -1.76 0.40
C VAL A 104 15.55 -1.34 -0.41
N PRO A 105 15.97 -2.15 -1.42
CA PRO A 105 17.18 -1.86 -2.18
C PRO A 105 17.04 -0.64 -3.08
N PRO A 106 18.17 -0.03 -3.50
CA PRO A 106 18.14 1.05 -4.47
C PRO A 106 17.40 0.64 -5.76
N GLY A 107 16.60 1.55 -6.29
CA GLY A 107 15.79 1.30 -7.48
C GLY A 107 14.41 0.72 -7.21
N VAL A 108 14.12 0.37 -5.95
CA VAL A 108 12.80 -0.13 -5.52
C VAL A 108 12.29 0.78 -4.39
N PRO A 109 11.87 2.02 -4.70
CA PRO A 109 11.53 2.99 -3.65
C PRO A 109 10.15 2.74 -3.06
N VAL A 110 10.04 2.87 -1.73
CA VAL A 110 8.78 2.86 -0.99
C VAL A 110 8.76 4.06 -0.05
N ALA A 111 7.73 4.88 -0.14
CA ALA A 111 7.52 5.98 0.80
C ALA A 111 6.70 5.47 1.99
N ALA A 112 7.34 5.27 3.13
CA ALA A 112 6.65 4.76 4.32
C ALA A 112 6.00 5.88 5.13
N VAL A 113 4.82 5.60 5.66
CA VAL A 113 4.18 6.45 6.69
C VAL A 113 4.34 5.79 8.06
N GLY A 114 3.89 6.43 9.12
CA GLY A 114 3.98 5.88 10.47
C GLY A 114 3.21 4.57 10.62
N ILE A 115 3.55 3.82 11.67
CA ILE A 115 2.88 2.55 12.00
C ILE A 115 1.38 2.79 12.16
N ASP A 116 0.56 1.98 11.50
CA ASP A 116 -0.91 2.07 11.49
C ASP A 116 -1.46 3.43 11.00
N ASN A 117 -0.65 4.25 10.33
CA ASN A 117 -1.09 5.56 9.89
C ASN A 117 -1.61 5.57 8.45
N ALA A 118 -2.70 4.84 8.22
CA ALA A 118 -3.36 4.80 6.92
C ALA A 118 -3.84 6.18 6.46
N LYS A 119 -4.23 7.04 7.39
CA LYS A 119 -4.67 8.40 7.07
C LYS A 119 -3.59 9.19 6.35
N ASN A 120 -2.35 9.11 6.83
CA ASN A 120 -1.24 9.81 6.17
C ASN A 120 -0.87 9.19 4.83
N ALA A 121 -1.12 7.91 4.64
CA ALA A 121 -0.96 7.32 3.30
C ALA A 121 -1.93 7.96 2.30
N ALA A 122 -3.18 8.16 2.70
CA ALA A 122 -4.16 8.84 1.86
C ALA A 122 -3.76 10.31 1.61
N HIS A 123 -3.34 11.03 2.65
CA HIS A 123 -2.91 12.42 2.49
C HIS A 123 -1.69 12.54 1.56
N LEU A 124 -0.74 11.61 1.66
CA LEU A 124 0.41 11.60 0.76
C LEU A 124 -0.01 11.31 -0.68
N ALA A 125 -0.92 10.35 -0.87
CA ALA A 125 -1.47 10.06 -2.18
C ALA A 125 -2.12 11.30 -2.79
N LEU A 126 -2.91 12.04 -2.02
CA LEU A 126 -3.54 13.28 -2.49
C LEU A 126 -2.50 14.31 -2.93
N ARG A 127 -1.40 14.45 -2.21
CA ARG A 127 -0.31 15.36 -2.60
C ARG A 127 0.35 14.93 -3.91
N ILE A 128 0.58 13.62 -4.07
CA ILE A 128 1.15 13.09 -5.32
C ILE A 128 0.20 13.35 -6.48
N LEU A 129 -1.09 13.16 -6.27
CA LEU A 129 -2.13 13.40 -7.27
C LEU A 129 -2.45 14.90 -7.46
N GLN A 130 -1.94 15.76 -6.60
CA GLN A 130 -2.22 17.21 -6.59
C GLN A 130 -3.71 17.52 -6.40
N LYS A 131 -4.28 16.85 -5.43
CA LYS A 131 -5.70 17.01 -5.08
C LYS A 131 -5.93 17.71 -3.73
#